data_a5ce35586ee88419c0efd2a49d0258a9
#
_entry.id   a5ce35586ee88419c0efd2a49d0258a9
#
_cell.length_a   1.000
_cell.length_b   1.000
_cell.length_c   1.000
_cell.angle_alpha   90.00
_cell.angle_beta   90.00
_cell.angle_gamma   90.00
#
_symmetry.space_group_name_H-M   'P 1'
#
loop_
_entity.id
_entity.type
_entity.pdbx_description
1 polymer ?
#
loop_
_entity_poly.entity_id
_entity_poly.type
_entity_poly.pdbx_seq_one_letter_code
_entity_poly.pdbx_strand_id
1 'polypeptide(L)'
;QKNKLFQWFDRFNDWMQRTFNHSGKWLLARPVMAIGSFVVLSVIAFLLFVKWPTTFMPEEDDGYFVVSVQLPAASSLERTEAVGRQIDAILKQYPEIKTFLGVNGFSVMGGGELPNAATYFVVLKNWKERSGKEHSAQAVVNRFNREAYALVQEAQVFGIIPPVIPGLGATGGLQFELEDRKSLGAEELQKAVNSLLAEYRTEPAIASLSSMYQADVPQFYLNINRDKVQLMDLNLNQVFATLSYYLGQAYVNDFVEFGRIYQVKLGAGENAQKYIDDVLKLSVENSKGEMVPFHTFMQVEQVLGMDQVSRYNMYQSASITANTAPGSSSGETIEAVGSLIKNQLGNEFGYEWTSVAYQETKASGSTTIVLVMALLVAYLVLAAQYESWTSPVAAVMGLPIAILGAMLGCWLMGEPVSIYTQIGIILLIALSAKNGILIVEFARDYRKAGNSIREAAFEAGSVRLRPILMTSFTFVLGVMPLLFATGAGAGSRVALGAAVVFGMLVNTVVATLYIPNWYEVMQTLEER
;
A
#
# COMPACT_ATOMS: atom_id res chain seq x y z
N GLN A 1 23.31 -21.92 -47.55
CA GLN A 1 24.16 -21.66 -46.37
C GLN A 1 23.30 -21.05 -45.28
N LYS A 2 23.22 -21.72 -44.10
CA LYS A 2 22.50 -21.15 -42.94
C LYS A 2 23.23 -19.86 -42.50
N ASN A 3 22.48 -18.82 -42.20
CA ASN A 3 22.99 -17.54 -41.71
C ASN A 3 23.78 -17.78 -40.40
N LYS A 4 24.83 -16.98 -40.12
CA LYS A 4 25.69 -17.11 -38.90
C LYS A 4 24.88 -17.11 -37.59
N LEU A 5 23.76 -16.40 -37.55
CA LEU A 5 22.86 -16.35 -36.42
C LEU A 5 22.16 -17.69 -36.17
N PHE A 6 21.70 -18.37 -37.22
CA PHE A 6 21.12 -19.71 -37.12
C PHE A 6 22.15 -20.78 -36.75
N GLN A 7 23.40 -20.65 -37.22
CA GLN A 7 24.48 -21.58 -36.81
C GLN A 7 24.86 -21.41 -35.35
N TRP A 8 24.84 -20.16 -34.83
CA TRP A 8 25.06 -19.90 -33.40
C TRP A 8 23.94 -20.48 -32.56
N PHE A 9 22.67 -20.29 -32.96
CA PHE A 9 21.50 -20.84 -32.29
C PHE A 9 21.51 -22.37 -32.28
N ASP A 10 21.85 -23.02 -33.41
CA ASP A 10 21.99 -24.48 -33.48
C ASP A 10 23.07 -24.97 -32.49
N ARG A 11 24.24 -24.31 -32.45
CA ARG A 11 25.34 -24.66 -31.52
C ARG A 11 24.94 -24.49 -30.05
N PHE A 12 24.25 -23.42 -29.74
CA PHE A 12 23.73 -23.19 -28.39
C PHE A 12 22.73 -24.28 -27.98
N ASN A 13 21.83 -24.62 -28.86
CA ASN A 13 20.82 -25.65 -28.61
C ASN A 13 21.48 -27.06 -28.46
N ASP A 14 22.46 -27.39 -29.32
CA ASP A 14 23.22 -28.63 -29.21
C ASP A 14 24.03 -28.70 -27.91
N TRP A 15 24.62 -27.59 -27.49
CA TRP A 15 25.31 -27.50 -26.21
C TRP A 15 24.36 -27.73 -25.03
N MET A 16 23.21 -27.07 -25.02
CA MET A 16 22.19 -27.27 -23.98
C MET A 16 21.69 -28.72 -23.94
N GLN A 17 21.43 -29.30 -25.08
CA GLN A 17 20.97 -30.70 -25.17
C GLN A 17 22.03 -31.68 -24.68
N ARG A 18 23.30 -31.48 -25.02
CA ARG A 18 24.43 -32.32 -24.51
C ARG A 18 24.57 -32.20 -22.99
N THR A 19 24.50 -30.97 -22.46
CA THR A 19 24.56 -30.69 -21.02
C THR A 19 23.39 -31.34 -20.28
N PHE A 20 22.18 -31.17 -20.81
CA PHE A 20 20.98 -31.80 -20.27
C PHE A 20 21.09 -33.34 -20.26
N ASN A 21 21.49 -33.95 -21.37
CA ASN A 21 21.62 -35.38 -21.49
C ASN A 21 22.69 -35.95 -20.52
N HIS A 22 23.82 -35.21 -20.36
CA HIS A 22 24.85 -35.61 -19.41
C HIS A 22 24.36 -35.53 -17.96
N SER A 23 23.79 -34.39 -17.59
CA SER A 23 23.26 -34.16 -16.23
C SER A 23 22.06 -35.07 -15.92
N GLY A 24 21.15 -35.25 -16.88
CA GLY A 24 19.98 -36.12 -16.73
C GLY A 24 20.38 -37.61 -16.54
N LYS A 25 21.33 -38.11 -17.34
CA LYS A 25 21.88 -39.46 -17.12
C LYS A 25 22.51 -39.63 -15.74
N TRP A 26 23.27 -38.62 -15.30
CA TRP A 26 23.93 -38.66 -13.99
C TRP A 26 22.92 -38.66 -12.84
N LEU A 27 21.84 -37.84 -12.93
CA LEU A 27 20.76 -37.80 -11.95
C LEU A 27 19.94 -39.08 -11.93
N LEU A 28 19.55 -39.63 -13.08
CA LEU A 28 18.83 -40.91 -13.17
C LEU A 28 19.66 -42.09 -12.65
N ALA A 29 20.99 -42.04 -12.79
CA ALA A 29 21.87 -43.07 -12.22
C ALA A 29 21.94 -43.02 -10.67
N ARG A 30 21.54 -41.89 -10.06
CA ARG A 30 21.65 -41.65 -8.61
C ARG A 30 20.35 -41.09 -8.02
N PRO A 31 19.25 -41.85 -8.00
CA PRO A 31 17.93 -41.35 -7.64
C PRO A 31 17.85 -40.76 -6.22
N VAL A 32 18.60 -41.32 -5.26
CA VAL A 32 18.65 -40.80 -3.88
C VAL A 32 19.26 -39.40 -3.84
N MET A 33 20.32 -39.15 -4.60
CA MET A 33 20.93 -37.80 -4.69
C MET A 33 20.03 -36.82 -5.43
N ALA A 34 19.34 -37.26 -6.48
CA ALA A 34 18.40 -36.44 -7.23
C ALA A 34 17.24 -36.01 -6.32
N ILE A 35 16.61 -36.93 -5.61
CA ILE A 35 15.52 -36.60 -4.66
C ILE A 35 16.04 -35.72 -3.52
N GLY A 36 17.20 -36.05 -2.94
CA GLY A 36 17.81 -35.29 -1.86
C GLY A 36 18.10 -33.83 -2.26
N SER A 37 18.71 -33.60 -3.44
CA SER A 37 18.97 -32.26 -3.94
C SER A 37 17.68 -31.49 -4.29
N PHE A 38 16.69 -32.18 -4.82
CA PHE A 38 15.36 -31.58 -5.06
C PHE A 38 14.68 -31.12 -3.76
N VAL A 39 14.69 -31.97 -2.72
CA VAL A 39 14.13 -31.62 -1.40
C VAL A 39 14.86 -30.41 -0.81
N VAL A 40 16.19 -30.38 -0.90
CA VAL A 40 16.97 -29.21 -0.43
C VAL A 40 16.56 -27.93 -1.17
N LEU A 41 16.47 -27.96 -2.50
CA LEU A 41 16.03 -26.81 -3.29
C LEU A 41 14.60 -26.39 -2.94
N SER A 42 13.69 -27.35 -2.71
CA SER A 42 12.30 -27.08 -2.31
C SER A 42 12.23 -26.44 -0.92
N VAL A 43 13.05 -26.90 0.03
CA VAL A 43 13.14 -26.30 1.37
C VAL A 43 13.69 -24.87 1.27
N ILE A 44 14.72 -24.64 0.46
CA ILE A 44 15.25 -23.29 0.23
C ILE A 44 14.17 -22.40 -0.37
N ALA A 45 13.41 -22.86 -1.38
CA ALA A 45 12.31 -22.13 -1.98
C ALA A 45 11.25 -21.74 -0.93
N PHE A 46 10.86 -22.69 -0.09
CA PHE A 46 9.89 -22.47 0.98
C PHE A 46 10.41 -21.45 2.02
N LEU A 47 11.65 -21.58 2.48
CA LEU A 47 12.25 -20.66 3.44
C LEU A 47 12.37 -19.24 2.87
N LEU A 48 12.75 -19.11 1.60
CA LEU A 48 12.78 -17.82 0.92
C LEU A 48 11.37 -17.21 0.83
N PHE A 49 10.38 -18.00 0.45
CA PHE A 49 9.00 -17.53 0.34
C PHE A 49 8.42 -17.04 1.68
N VAL A 50 8.70 -17.76 2.77
CA VAL A 50 8.17 -17.41 4.12
C VAL A 50 8.91 -16.23 4.74
N LYS A 51 10.23 -16.13 4.52
CA LYS A 51 11.06 -15.10 5.15
C LYS A 51 11.22 -13.83 4.33
N TRP A 52 10.78 -13.83 3.07
CA TRP A 52 10.93 -12.66 2.23
C TRP A 52 9.94 -11.57 2.64
N PRO A 53 10.35 -10.28 2.62
CA PRO A 53 9.45 -9.18 2.91
C PRO A 53 8.15 -9.25 2.11
N THR A 54 7.02 -9.06 2.78
CA THR A 54 5.69 -9.12 2.16
C THR A 54 5.05 -7.74 2.13
N THR A 55 4.29 -7.46 1.10
CA THR A 55 3.45 -6.26 1.00
C THR A 55 2.14 -6.59 0.30
N PHE A 56 1.08 -5.86 0.63
CA PHE A 56 -0.18 -6.03 -0.10
C PHE A 56 -0.03 -5.64 -1.57
N MET A 57 0.46 -4.42 -1.81
CA MET A 57 0.71 -3.90 -3.16
C MET A 57 2.10 -3.23 -3.17
N PRO A 58 2.85 -3.34 -4.28
CA PRO A 58 4.10 -2.62 -4.43
C PRO A 58 3.85 -1.11 -4.47
N GLU A 59 4.86 -0.33 -4.10
CA GLU A 59 4.82 1.12 -4.23
C GLU A 59 4.72 1.51 -5.71
N GLU A 60 3.83 2.47 -5.99
CA GLU A 60 3.60 2.96 -7.36
C GLU A 60 4.02 4.44 -7.46
N ASP A 61 4.48 4.81 -8.64
CA ASP A 61 4.75 6.19 -8.99
C ASP A 61 3.67 6.69 -9.96
N ASP A 62 2.61 7.28 -9.42
CA ASP A 62 1.47 7.78 -10.18
C ASP A 62 1.71 9.16 -10.81
N GLY A 63 2.92 9.71 -10.65
CA GLY A 63 3.29 10.99 -11.24
C GLY A 63 2.77 12.20 -10.47
N TYR A 64 2.30 12.03 -9.24
CA TYR A 64 1.90 13.12 -8.35
C TYR A 64 2.08 12.75 -6.88
N PHE A 65 2.11 13.76 -6.03
CA PHE A 65 2.07 13.60 -4.58
C PHE A 65 1.29 14.74 -3.95
N VAL A 66 0.91 14.58 -2.69
CA VAL A 66 0.17 15.58 -1.92
C VAL A 66 1.06 16.12 -0.81
N VAL A 67 1.03 17.43 -0.56
CA VAL A 67 1.66 18.03 0.61
C VAL A 67 0.57 18.47 1.58
N SER A 68 0.63 17.98 2.80
CA SER A 68 -0.19 18.43 3.90
C SER A 68 0.61 19.42 4.75
N VAL A 69 0.02 20.56 5.01
CA VAL A 69 0.60 21.62 5.84
C VAL A 69 -0.35 21.85 7.01
N GLN A 70 0.15 21.73 8.24
CA GLN A 70 -0.64 21.91 9.45
C GLN A 70 0.08 22.88 10.39
N LEU A 71 -0.55 24.00 10.64
CA LEU A 71 -0.11 24.98 11.63
C LEU A 71 -0.66 24.63 13.02
N PRO A 72 -0.10 25.20 14.09
CA PRO A 72 -0.67 25.09 15.42
C PRO A 72 -2.16 25.46 15.44
N ALA A 73 -2.91 24.83 16.32
CA ALA A 73 -4.33 25.11 16.52
C ALA A 73 -4.59 26.62 16.70
N ALA A 74 -5.75 27.08 16.25
CA ALA A 74 -6.16 28.48 16.27
C ALA A 74 -5.28 29.44 15.43
N SER A 75 -4.42 28.94 14.53
CA SER A 75 -3.74 29.82 13.55
C SER A 75 -4.73 30.34 12.51
N SER A 76 -4.57 31.61 12.14
CA SER A 76 -5.42 32.26 11.12
C SER A 76 -5.09 31.80 9.71
N LEU A 77 -6.04 31.94 8.80
CA LEU A 77 -5.84 31.64 7.38
C LEU A 77 -4.69 32.46 6.76
N GLU A 78 -4.54 33.74 7.13
CA GLU A 78 -3.43 34.59 6.67
C GLU A 78 -2.06 34.03 7.06
N ARG A 79 -1.95 33.47 8.27
CA ARG A 79 -0.74 32.83 8.71
C ARG A 79 -0.46 31.55 7.92
N THR A 80 -1.51 30.78 7.63
CA THR A 80 -1.45 29.60 6.76
C THR A 80 -0.99 29.98 5.35
N GLU A 81 -1.52 31.08 4.77
CA GLU A 81 -1.06 31.60 3.49
C GLU A 81 0.39 32.05 3.49
N ALA A 82 0.85 32.64 4.59
CA ALA A 82 2.25 33.04 4.71
C ALA A 82 3.20 31.81 4.68
N VAL A 83 2.84 30.74 5.36
CA VAL A 83 3.55 29.44 5.27
C VAL A 83 3.39 28.85 3.86
N GLY A 84 2.22 28.95 3.27
CA GLY A 84 1.95 28.51 1.90
C GLY A 84 2.93 29.14 0.89
N ARG A 85 3.23 30.43 1.01
CA ARG A 85 4.23 31.11 0.16
C ARG A 85 5.64 30.54 0.34
N GLN A 86 5.99 30.06 1.53
CA GLN A 86 7.28 29.37 1.75
C GLN A 86 7.31 28.02 1.03
N ILE A 87 6.21 27.24 1.12
CA ILE A 87 6.07 25.98 0.40
C ILE A 87 6.14 26.18 -1.12
N ASP A 88 5.47 27.20 -1.65
CA ASP A 88 5.56 27.57 -3.07
C ASP A 88 7.00 27.81 -3.51
N ALA A 89 7.79 28.52 -2.69
CA ALA A 89 9.19 28.82 -3.00
C ALA A 89 10.06 27.54 -3.00
N ILE A 90 9.78 26.58 -2.10
CA ILE A 90 10.45 25.28 -2.07
C ILE A 90 10.09 24.47 -3.31
N LEU A 91 8.79 24.30 -3.59
CA LEU A 91 8.31 23.46 -4.71
C LEU A 91 8.81 23.95 -6.08
N LYS A 92 8.95 25.27 -6.28
CA LYS A 92 9.47 25.87 -7.51
C LYS A 92 10.94 25.51 -7.81
N GLN A 93 11.70 25.05 -6.83
CA GLN A 93 13.11 24.68 -7.00
C GLN A 93 13.29 23.25 -7.56
N TYR A 94 12.22 22.45 -7.56
CA TYR A 94 12.29 21.05 -7.98
C TYR A 94 12.10 20.90 -9.50
N PRO A 95 13.11 20.47 -10.24
CA PRO A 95 13.05 20.32 -11.69
C PRO A 95 12.06 19.20 -12.11
N GLU A 96 11.76 18.26 -11.23
CA GLU A 96 10.83 17.15 -11.46
C GLU A 96 9.36 17.60 -11.42
N ILE A 97 9.05 18.74 -10.82
CA ILE A 97 7.68 19.24 -10.71
C ILE A 97 7.26 19.91 -12.02
N LYS A 98 6.09 19.54 -12.53
CA LYS A 98 5.46 20.15 -13.70
C LYS A 98 4.60 21.34 -13.29
N THR A 99 3.76 21.14 -12.28
CA THR A 99 2.84 22.15 -11.74
C THR A 99 2.37 21.72 -10.36
N PHE A 100 1.88 22.66 -9.60
CA PHE A 100 1.23 22.39 -8.32
C PHE A 100 0.06 23.35 -8.08
N LEU A 101 -0.88 22.92 -7.25
CA LEU A 101 -2.02 23.69 -6.76
C LEU A 101 -2.02 23.66 -5.25
N GLY A 102 -1.88 24.83 -4.60
CA GLY A 102 -2.05 24.99 -3.15
C GLY A 102 -3.46 25.46 -2.82
N VAL A 103 -4.09 24.81 -1.86
CA VAL A 103 -5.40 25.15 -1.31
C VAL A 103 -5.22 25.46 0.17
N ASN A 104 -5.16 26.75 0.49
CA ASN A 104 -5.09 27.21 1.87
C ASN A 104 -6.47 27.15 2.52
N GLY A 105 -6.52 26.77 3.79
CA GLY A 105 -7.78 26.58 4.51
C GLY A 105 -8.45 25.22 4.27
N PHE A 106 -7.73 24.24 3.71
CA PHE A 106 -8.25 22.91 3.45
C PHE A 106 -7.25 21.82 3.90
N SER A 107 -7.74 20.83 4.64
CA SER A 107 -6.97 19.68 5.08
C SER A 107 -7.48 18.40 4.41
N VAL A 108 -6.66 17.77 3.56
CA VAL A 108 -6.98 16.47 2.98
C VAL A 108 -6.96 15.36 4.04
N MET A 109 -6.10 15.49 5.05
CA MET A 109 -6.01 14.51 6.14
C MET A 109 -7.13 14.68 7.17
N GLY A 110 -7.49 15.94 7.49
CA GLY A 110 -8.59 16.24 8.40
C GLY A 110 -9.97 16.11 7.76
N GLY A 111 -10.04 15.98 6.43
CA GLY A 111 -11.28 15.76 5.69
C GLY A 111 -12.19 16.97 5.58
N GLY A 112 -11.66 18.21 5.67
CA GLY A 112 -12.50 19.40 5.61
C GLY A 112 -11.77 20.74 5.58
N GLU A 113 -12.54 21.81 5.73
CA GLU A 113 -12.05 23.18 5.81
C GLU A 113 -11.50 23.46 7.21
N LEU A 114 -10.22 23.80 7.28
CA LEU A 114 -9.49 24.13 8.51
C LEU A 114 -8.59 25.34 8.25
N PRO A 115 -8.82 26.50 8.92
CA PRO A 115 -8.06 27.73 8.66
C PRO A 115 -6.55 27.56 8.87
N ASN A 116 -6.15 26.69 9.79
CA ASN A 116 -4.77 26.39 10.14
C ASN A 116 -4.15 25.25 9.30
N ALA A 117 -4.77 24.87 8.18
CA ALA A 117 -4.28 23.83 7.29
C ALA A 117 -4.19 24.28 5.84
N ALA A 118 -3.27 23.70 5.09
CA ALA A 118 -3.23 23.82 3.64
C ALA A 118 -2.88 22.48 2.99
N THR A 119 -3.38 22.25 1.79
CA THR A 119 -3.09 21.07 1.01
C THR A 119 -2.55 21.46 -0.36
N TYR A 120 -1.45 20.85 -0.78
CA TYR A 120 -0.88 21.02 -2.12
C TYR A 120 -0.99 19.73 -2.91
N PHE A 121 -1.52 19.85 -4.12
CA PHE A 121 -1.53 18.77 -5.12
C PHE A 121 -0.40 19.05 -6.09
N VAL A 122 0.65 18.22 -6.04
CA VAL A 122 1.89 18.42 -6.79
C VAL A 122 1.98 17.40 -7.90
N VAL A 123 1.95 17.85 -9.16
CA VAL A 123 2.04 17.01 -10.35
C VAL A 123 3.47 17.00 -10.86
N LEU A 124 4.04 15.82 -11.01
CA LEU A 124 5.38 15.61 -11.52
C LEU A 124 5.42 15.61 -13.06
N LYS A 125 6.58 15.82 -13.64
CA LYS A 125 6.84 15.63 -15.06
C LYS A 125 6.69 14.17 -15.46
N ASN A 126 6.58 13.92 -16.77
CA ASN A 126 6.47 12.57 -17.29
C ASN A 126 7.70 11.73 -16.89
N TRP A 127 7.49 10.43 -16.63
CA TRP A 127 8.56 9.51 -16.21
C TRP A 127 9.76 9.46 -17.16
N LYS A 128 9.55 9.73 -18.45
CA LYS A 128 10.64 9.82 -19.43
C LYS A 128 11.55 11.04 -19.22
N GLU A 129 11.01 12.11 -18.65
CA GLU A 129 11.74 13.36 -18.37
C GLU A 129 12.42 13.34 -17.00
N ARG A 130 12.06 12.41 -16.12
CA ARG A 130 12.61 12.20 -14.79
C ARG A 130 13.06 10.74 -14.61
N SER A 131 13.89 10.26 -15.53
CA SER A 131 14.44 8.91 -15.46
C SER A 131 15.47 8.78 -14.35
N GLY A 132 15.46 7.61 -13.65
CA GLY A 132 16.36 7.33 -12.53
C GLY A 132 15.61 7.22 -11.19
N LYS A 133 16.12 6.38 -10.31
CA LYS A 133 15.50 6.13 -8.99
C LYS A 133 15.46 7.39 -8.11
N GLU A 134 16.44 8.27 -8.26
CA GLU A 134 16.57 9.55 -7.55
C GLU A 134 15.49 10.59 -7.94
N HIS A 135 14.85 10.41 -9.08
CA HIS A 135 13.77 11.26 -9.60
C HIS A 135 12.38 10.61 -9.49
N SER A 136 12.26 9.47 -8.80
CA SER A 136 10.97 8.84 -8.51
C SER A 136 10.14 9.73 -7.57
N ALA A 137 8.82 9.58 -7.60
CA ALA A 137 7.92 10.34 -6.71
C ALA A 137 8.33 10.18 -5.24
N GLN A 138 8.66 8.95 -4.80
CA GLN A 138 9.11 8.67 -3.44
C GLN A 138 10.43 9.39 -3.09
N ALA A 139 11.40 9.40 -4.01
CA ALA A 139 12.68 10.10 -3.78
C ALA A 139 12.49 11.62 -3.69
N VAL A 140 11.62 12.18 -4.55
CA VAL A 140 11.26 13.61 -4.53
C VAL A 140 10.57 13.97 -3.22
N VAL A 141 9.58 13.18 -2.78
CA VAL A 141 8.88 13.39 -1.51
C VAL A 141 9.82 13.30 -0.32
N ASN A 142 10.71 12.31 -0.28
CA ASN A 142 11.69 12.17 0.79
C ASN A 142 12.67 13.35 0.87
N ARG A 143 13.06 13.90 -0.28
CA ARG A 143 13.90 15.10 -0.36
C ARG A 143 13.12 16.33 0.09
N PHE A 144 11.90 16.51 -0.39
CA PHE A 144 11.00 17.57 0.00
C PHE A 144 10.75 17.57 1.53
N ASN A 145 10.44 16.42 2.12
CA ASN A 145 10.19 16.32 3.56
C ASN A 145 11.39 16.75 4.40
N ARG A 146 12.63 16.42 3.99
CA ARG A 146 13.84 16.88 4.68
C ARG A 146 14.03 18.39 4.57
N GLU A 147 13.80 18.96 3.39
CA GLU A 147 13.93 20.39 3.17
C GLU A 147 12.84 21.19 3.88
N ALA A 148 11.58 20.74 3.78
CA ALA A 148 10.46 21.37 4.47
C ALA A 148 10.66 21.37 6.00
N TYR A 149 11.11 20.25 6.57
CA TYR A 149 11.41 20.16 8.00
C TYR A 149 12.52 21.16 8.44
N ALA A 150 13.50 21.40 7.59
CA ALA A 150 14.60 22.32 7.91
C ALA A 150 14.21 23.81 7.74
N LEU A 151 13.37 24.12 6.75
CA LEU A 151 13.07 25.49 6.34
C LEU A 151 11.78 26.05 6.94
N VAL A 152 10.77 25.20 7.17
CA VAL A 152 9.45 25.61 7.67
C VAL A 152 9.31 25.15 9.12
N GLN A 153 9.50 26.07 10.05
CA GLN A 153 9.45 25.76 11.49
C GLN A 153 8.09 26.11 12.14
N GLU A 154 7.27 26.90 11.44
CA GLU A 154 5.98 27.36 11.97
C GLU A 154 4.84 26.36 11.75
N ALA A 155 5.07 25.33 10.93
CA ALA A 155 4.07 24.32 10.57
C ALA A 155 4.69 22.94 10.46
N GLN A 156 3.86 21.93 10.67
CA GLN A 156 4.18 20.56 10.30
C GLN A 156 3.87 20.39 8.79
N VAL A 157 4.89 20.00 8.03
CA VAL A 157 4.79 19.86 6.57
C VAL A 157 5.18 18.45 6.18
N PHE A 158 4.28 17.74 5.50
CA PHE A 158 4.48 16.37 5.05
C PHE A 158 4.09 16.23 3.58
N GLY A 159 5.06 15.86 2.74
CA GLY A 159 4.79 15.30 1.43
C GLY A 159 4.41 13.83 1.59
N ILE A 160 3.34 13.43 0.93
CA ILE A 160 2.71 12.13 1.09
C ILE A 160 2.42 11.56 -0.29
N ILE A 161 2.82 10.32 -0.53
CA ILE A 161 2.37 9.58 -1.71
C ILE A 161 0.91 9.19 -1.51
N PRO A 162 0.03 9.37 -2.50
CA PRO A 162 -1.35 8.91 -2.42
C PRO A 162 -1.43 7.39 -2.25
N PRO A 163 -2.57 6.87 -1.74
CA PRO A 163 -2.75 5.44 -1.61
C PRO A 163 -2.75 4.76 -2.98
N VAL A 164 -2.17 3.57 -3.08
CA VAL A 164 -2.05 2.80 -4.33
C VAL A 164 -3.43 2.48 -4.95
N ILE A 165 -4.46 2.37 -4.12
CA ILE A 165 -5.85 2.19 -4.56
C ILE A 165 -6.62 3.48 -4.29
N PRO A 166 -7.01 4.25 -5.32
CA PRO A 166 -7.80 5.47 -5.15
C PRO A 166 -9.11 5.18 -4.39
N GLY A 167 -9.38 6.00 -3.36
CA GLY A 167 -10.58 5.85 -2.52
C GLY A 167 -10.40 4.93 -1.29
N LEU A 168 -9.27 4.24 -1.16
CA LEU A 168 -8.92 3.53 0.08
C LEU A 168 -7.99 4.38 0.94
N GLY A 169 -8.56 5.34 1.65
CA GLY A 169 -7.84 6.29 2.49
C GLY A 169 -7.49 7.61 1.80
N ALA A 170 -7.10 8.61 2.59
CA ALA A 170 -6.68 9.93 2.11
C ALA A 170 -5.18 9.96 1.79
N THR A 171 -4.39 9.10 2.42
CA THR A 171 -2.92 9.06 2.32
C THR A 171 -2.43 7.64 2.14
N GLY A 172 -1.25 7.49 1.54
CA GLY A 172 -0.51 6.24 1.59
C GLY A 172 -0.05 5.90 3.02
N GLY A 173 0.50 4.71 3.18
CA GLY A 173 0.87 4.15 4.49
C GLY A 173 -0.21 3.26 5.08
N LEU A 174 0.08 2.75 6.28
CA LEU A 174 -0.78 1.82 7.00
C LEU A 174 -1.61 2.61 8.03
N GLN A 175 -2.92 2.72 7.79
CA GLN A 175 -3.83 3.47 8.66
C GLN A 175 -4.55 2.56 9.63
N PHE A 176 -4.68 3.03 10.87
CA PHE A 176 -5.49 2.40 11.90
C PHE A 176 -6.19 3.44 12.75
N GLU A 177 -7.33 3.06 13.31
CA GLU A 177 -8.09 3.85 14.26
C GLU A 177 -7.81 3.35 15.67
N LEU A 178 -7.31 4.23 16.53
CA LEU A 178 -7.19 3.97 17.97
C LEU A 178 -8.51 4.35 18.63
N GLU A 179 -9.20 3.39 19.23
CA GLU A 179 -10.57 3.52 19.74
C GLU A 179 -10.62 3.59 21.25
N ASP A 180 -11.32 4.57 21.80
CA ASP A 180 -11.68 4.64 23.20
C ASP A 180 -12.94 3.78 23.47
N ARG A 181 -12.73 2.48 23.67
CA ARG A 181 -13.82 1.52 23.93
C ARG A 181 -14.35 1.57 25.35
N LYS A 182 -13.61 2.23 26.27
CA LYS A 182 -13.99 2.35 27.69
C LYS A 182 -14.58 3.70 28.04
N SER A 183 -14.68 4.62 27.08
CA SER A 183 -15.17 5.99 27.28
C SER A 183 -14.33 6.76 28.31
N LEU A 184 -13.01 6.65 28.22
CA LEU A 184 -12.06 7.34 29.10
C LEU A 184 -12.03 8.85 28.83
N GLY A 185 -12.39 9.24 27.61
CA GLY A 185 -12.50 10.63 27.18
C GLY A 185 -11.35 11.12 26.31
N ALA A 186 -11.55 12.32 25.76
CA ALA A 186 -10.66 12.89 24.73
C ALA A 186 -9.22 13.12 25.21
N GLU A 187 -9.04 13.56 26.46
CA GLU A 187 -7.70 13.80 27.03
C GLU A 187 -6.89 12.51 27.17
N GLU A 188 -7.54 11.42 27.63
CA GLU A 188 -6.85 10.13 27.76
C GLU A 188 -6.51 9.54 26.40
N LEU A 189 -7.40 9.70 25.41
CA LEU A 189 -7.10 9.31 24.03
C LEU A 189 -5.93 10.14 23.46
N GLN A 190 -5.85 11.45 23.75
CA GLN A 190 -4.71 12.29 23.36
C GLN A 190 -3.40 11.81 24.01
N LYS A 191 -3.43 11.48 25.29
CA LYS A 191 -2.24 10.93 25.98
C LYS A 191 -1.80 9.61 25.36
N ALA A 192 -2.75 8.74 25.03
CA ALA A 192 -2.47 7.47 24.36
C ALA A 192 -1.83 7.69 22.99
N VAL A 193 -2.37 8.60 22.17
CA VAL A 193 -1.79 8.97 20.87
C VAL A 193 -0.36 9.49 21.04
N ASN A 194 -0.17 10.44 21.97
CA ASN A 194 1.14 11.04 22.22
C ASN A 194 2.18 10.00 22.69
N SER A 195 1.77 9.03 23.52
CA SER A 195 2.63 7.92 23.94
C SER A 195 3.09 7.08 22.75
N LEU A 196 2.20 6.71 21.84
CA LEU A 196 2.57 5.98 20.63
C LEU A 196 3.50 6.79 19.72
N LEU A 197 3.22 8.10 19.56
CA LEU A 197 4.05 9.02 18.75
C LEU A 197 5.43 9.28 19.37
N ALA A 198 5.62 9.08 20.66
CA ALA A 198 6.91 9.20 21.33
C ALA A 198 7.75 7.92 21.18
N GLU A 199 7.10 6.76 21.32
CA GLU A 199 7.77 5.46 21.49
C GLU A 199 7.94 4.66 20.20
N TYR A 200 7.35 5.06 19.05
CA TYR A 200 7.45 4.29 17.80
C TYR A 200 8.89 4.05 17.33
N ARG A 201 9.83 4.91 17.74
CA ARG A 201 11.26 4.80 17.39
C ARG A 201 11.94 3.57 17.99
N THR A 202 11.32 2.92 18.96
CA THR A 202 11.80 1.65 19.51
C THR A 202 11.55 0.47 18.57
N GLU A 203 10.66 0.65 17.58
CA GLU A 203 10.30 -0.37 16.61
C GLU A 203 10.96 -0.11 15.25
N PRO A 204 12.00 -0.90 14.88
CA PRO A 204 12.79 -0.64 13.66
C PRO A 204 12.00 -0.74 12.36
N ALA A 205 10.86 -1.45 12.36
CA ALA A 205 10.01 -1.60 11.19
C ALA A 205 9.15 -0.36 10.90
N ILE A 206 9.07 0.61 11.83
CA ILE A 206 8.26 1.81 11.71
C ILE A 206 9.15 3.00 11.38
N ALA A 207 9.00 3.59 10.19
CA ALA A 207 9.71 4.82 9.82
C ALA A 207 9.15 6.05 10.53
N SER A 208 7.83 6.16 10.60
CA SER A 208 7.13 7.26 11.26
C SER A 208 5.71 6.87 11.65
N LEU A 209 5.23 7.47 12.73
CA LEU A 209 3.82 7.53 13.10
C LEU A 209 3.36 8.98 13.04
N SER A 210 2.15 9.21 12.55
CA SER A 210 1.54 10.54 12.50
C SER A 210 0.04 10.46 12.81
N SER A 211 -0.48 11.48 13.50
CA SER A 211 -1.90 11.65 13.77
C SER A 211 -2.25 13.14 13.76
N MET A 212 -3.46 13.46 13.32
CA MET A 212 -4.02 14.81 13.36
C MET A 212 -4.94 15.01 14.57
N TYR A 213 -5.07 14.00 15.43
CA TYR A 213 -5.93 14.08 16.62
C TYR A 213 -5.40 15.10 17.60
N GLN A 214 -6.25 16.06 18.00
CA GLN A 214 -5.98 17.10 18.99
C GLN A 214 -7.22 17.30 19.88
N ALA A 215 -7.02 17.16 21.17
CA ALA A 215 -8.05 17.37 22.19
C ALA A 215 -7.78 18.59 23.08
N ASP A 216 -6.65 19.25 22.89
CA ASP A 216 -6.16 20.37 23.71
C ASP A 216 -6.15 21.72 22.94
N VAL A 217 -7.05 21.86 21.98
CA VAL A 217 -7.18 23.08 21.19
C VAL A 217 -7.78 24.20 22.02
N PRO A 218 -7.14 25.37 22.13
CA PRO A 218 -7.70 26.52 22.83
C PRO A 218 -8.99 27.02 22.14
N GLN A 219 -10.06 27.12 22.90
CA GLN A 219 -11.38 27.53 22.41
C GLN A 219 -11.98 28.57 23.36
N PHE A 220 -12.89 29.40 22.84
CA PHE A 220 -13.70 30.28 23.67
C PHE A 220 -15.10 29.68 23.85
N TYR A 221 -15.44 29.42 25.10
CA TYR A 221 -16.78 28.99 25.48
C TYR A 221 -17.64 30.20 25.85
N LEU A 222 -18.73 30.40 25.13
CA LEU A 222 -19.70 31.46 25.41
C LEU A 222 -20.74 30.92 26.39
N ASN A 223 -20.53 31.22 27.67
CA ASN A 223 -21.41 30.76 28.76
C ASN A 223 -22.63 31.70 28.84
N ILE A 224 -23.75 31.29 28.25
CA ILE A 224 -25.00 32.07 28.20
C ILE A 224 -25.92 31.61 29.34
N ASN A 225 -26.20 32.54 30.28
CA ASN A 225 -27.16 32.32 31.34
C ASN A 225 -28.59 32.40 30.78
N ARG A 226 -29.20 31.26 30.52
CA ARG A 226 -30.53 31.13 29.93
C ARG A 226 -31.65 31.70 30.81
N ASP A 227 -31.50 31.63 32.15
CA ASP A 227 -32.48 32.19 33.08
C ASP A 227 -32.49 33.72 32.96
N LYS A 228 -31.34 34.38 32.89
CA LYS A 228 -31.25 35.83 32.65
C LYS A 228 -31.81 36.19 31.29
N VAL A 229 -31.55 35.41 30.22
CA VAL A 229 -32.16 35.65 28.90
C VAL A 229 -33.67 35.66 28.99
N GLN A 230 -34.26 34.71 29.72
CA GLN A 230 -35.70 34.63 29.88
C GLN A 230 -36.25 35.77 30.77
N LEU A 231 -35.57 36.11 31.86
CA LEU A 231 -35.98 37.22 32.75
C LEU A 231 -35.95 38.59 32.08
N MET A 232 -35.11 38.78 31.05
CA MET A 232 -34.99 39.99 30.26
C MET A 232 -35.91 40.01 29.05
N ASP A 233 -36.80 39.05 28.91
CA ASP A 233 -37.73 38.89 27.77
C ASP A 233 -36.99 38.80 26.42
N LEU A 234 -35.78 38.19 26.39
CA LEU A 234 -34.99 38.00 25.19
C LEU A 234 -35.35 36.67 24.49
N ASN A 235 -35.33 36.71 23.16
CA ASN A 235 -35.47 35.50 22.37
C ASN A 235 -34.11 34.84 22.17
N LEU A 236 -33.93 33.62 22.68
CA LEU A 236 -32.70 32.89 22.61
C LEU A 236 -32.25 32.64 21.17
N ASN A 237 -33.18 32.43 20.23
CA ASN A 237 -32.85 32.27 18.80
C ASN A 237 -32.27 33.57 18.20
N GLN A 238 -32.73 34.74 18.61
CA GLN A 238 -32.14 36.02 18.18
C GLN A 238 -30.73 36.20 18.78
N VAL A 239 -30.48 35.78 20.01
CA VAL A 239 -29.15 35.80 20.62
C VAL A 239 -28.18 34.94 19.80
N PHE A 240 -28.55 33.70 19.49
CA PHE A 240 -27.70 32.84 18.64
C PHE A 240 -27.57 33.36 17.21
N ALA A 241 -28.62 33.89 16.62
CA ALA A 241 -28.54 34.48 15.27
C ALA A 241 -27.59 35.68 15.22
N THR A 242 -27.64 36.58 16.23
CA THR A 242 -26.73 37.71 16.33
C THR A 242 -25.28 37.24 16.48
N LEU A 243 -25.00 36.25 17.32
CA LEU A 243 -23.66 35.65 17.47
C LEU A 243 -23.17 35.01 16.16
N SER A 244 -24.04 34.25 15.50
CA SER A 244 -23.72 33.60 14.22
C SER A 244 -23.41 34.61 13.12
N TYR A 245 -24.14 35.71 13.03
CA TYR A 245 -23.90 36.77 12.03
C TYR A 245 -22.65 37.60 12.33
N TYR A 246 -22.34 37.77 13.61
CA TYR A 246 -21.17 38.53 14.04
C TYR A 246 -19.89 37.74 13.97
N LEU A 247 -19.86 36.52 14.51
CA LEU A 247 -18.67 35.67 14.55
C LEU A 247 -18.44 34.90 13.25
N GLY A 248 -19.51 34.62 12.52
CA GLY A 248 -19.49 33.95 11.24
C GLY A 248 -19.94 34.85 10.09
N GLN A 249 -20.61 34.26 9.14
CA GLN A 249 -21.19 34.94 8.00
C GLN A 249 -22.60 34.41 7.71
N ALA A 250 -23.57 35.28 7.56
CA ALA A 250 -24.89 34.90 7.09
C ALA A 250 -24.90 34.81 5.56
N TYR A 251 -25.23 33.66 5.04
CA TYR A 251 -25.57 33.52 3.62
C TYR A 251 -26.91 34.21 3.36
N VAL A 252 -26.91 35.15 2.41
CA VAL A 252 -28.09 35.95 2.06
C VAL A 252 -28.70 35.47 0.75
N ASN A 253 -27.91 35.36 -0.32
CA ASN A 253 -28.37 35.00 -1.66
C ASN A 253 -27.18 34.65 -2.57
N ASP A 254 -27.50 34.16 -3.78
CA ASP A 254 -26.54 33.97 -4.87
C ASP A 254 -26.82 34.97 -6.01
N PHE A 255 -25.76 35.33 -6.74
CA PHE A 255 -25.89 36.00 -8.03
C PHE A 255 -24.95 35.38 -9.06
N VAL A 256 -25.33 35.50 -10.33
CA VAL A 256 -24.53 34.96 -11.45
C VAL A 256 -23.84 36.10 -12.17
N GLU A 257 -22.51 36.06 -12.25
CA GLU A 257 -21.72 37.01 -13.02
C GLU A 257 -20.56 36.27 -13.71
N PHE A 258 -20.23 36.66 -14.92
CA PHE A 258 -19.18 35.99 -15.74
C PHE A 258 -19.33 34.47 -15.87
N GLY A 259 -20.58 33.96 -15.87
CA GLY A 259 -20.86 32.52 -15.95
C GLY A 259 -20.52 31.72 -14.69
N ARG A 260 -20.31 32.38 -13.56
CA ARG A 260 -20.06 31.77 -12.24
C ARG A 260 -21.12 32.21 -11.25
N ILE A 261 -21.42 31.37 -10.28
CA ILE A 261 -22.30 31.65 -9.15
C ILE A 261 -21.45 32.22 -8.02
N TYR A 262 -21.83 33.41 -7.54
CA TYR A 262 -21.20 34.06 -6.38
C TYR A 262 -22.19 34.13 -5.23
N GLN A 263 -21.72 33.83 -4.03
CA GLN A 263 -22.52 33.92 -2.81
C GLN A 263 -22.43 35.32 -2.21
N VAL A 264 -23.57 35.88 -1.85
CA VAL A 264 -23.64 37.09 -1.02
C VAL A 264 -23.66 36.67 0.43
N LYS A 265 -22.63 37.03 1.17
CA LYS A 265 -22.50 36.76 2.59
C LYS A 265 -22.42 38.08 3.37
N LEU A 266 -23.17 38.17 4.47
CA LEU A 266 -23.17 39.29 5.39
C LEU A 266 -22.46 38.88 6.68
N GLY A 267 -21.50 39.68 7.13
CA GLY A 267 -20.78 39.46 8.38
C GLY A 267 -20.25 40.76 8.97
N ALA A 268 -19.75 40.70 10.20
CA ALA A 268 -19.08 41.84 10.80
C ALA A 268 -17.74 42.12 10.09
N GLY A 269 -17.36 43.40 10.01
CA GLY A 269 -16.08 43.78 9.41
C GLY A 269 -14.87 43.35 10.29
N GLU A 270 -13.72 43.18 9.67
CA GLU A 270 -12.47 42.69 10.30
C GLU A 270 -12.11 43.43 11.61
N ASN A 271 -12.31 44.75 11.66
CA ASN A 271 -12.02 45.54 12.87
C ASN A 271 -12.96 45.25 14.04
N ALA A 272 -14.15 44.75 13.76
CA ALA A 272 -15.16 44.46 14.77
C ALA A 272 -14.98 43.06 15.42
N GLN A 273 -14.24 42.18 14.72
CA GLN A 273 -13.97 40.78 15.17
C GLN A 273 -12.55 40.59 15.76
N LYS A 274 -11.84 41.69 16.05
CA LYS A 274 -10.44 41.68 16.42
C LYS A 274 -10.19 41.11 17.83
N TYR A 275 -11.11 41.36 18.76
CA TYR A 275 -10.99 40.89 20.14
C TYR A 275 -12.26 40.17 20.54
N ILE A 276 -12.08 39.03 21.27
CA ILE A 276 -13.23 38.23 21.73
C ILE A 276 -14.16 39.02 22.67
N ASP A 277 -13.62 39.98 23.43
CA ASP A 277 -14.41 40.84 24.32
C ASP A 277 -15.35 41.76 23.58
N ASP A 278 -15.14 41.99 22.28
CA ASP A 278 -16.06 42.81 21.46
C ASP A 278 -17.42 42.10 21.30
N VAL A 279 -17.48 40.77 21.41
CA VAL A 279 -18.74 40.01 21.43
C VAL A 279 -19.62 40.41 22.61
N LEU A 280 -19.04 40.74 23.76
CA LEU A 280 -19.77 41.18 24.94
C LEU A 280 -20.41 42.58 24.81
N LYS A 281 -19.94 43.36 23.83
CA LYS A 281 -20.49 44.70 23.52
C LYS A 281 -21.69 44.65 22.56
N LEU A 282 -21.95 43.52 21.95
CA LEU A 282 -23.13 43.32 21.12
C LEU A 282 -24.39 43.48 21.96
N SER A 283 -25.49 43.82 21.29
CA SER A 283 -26.79 43.95 21.93
C SER A 283 -27.85 43.21 21.11
N VAL A 284 -28.87 42.71 21.79
CA VAL A 284 -30.03 42.09 21.17
C VAL A 284 -31.30 42.76 21.69
N GLU A 285 -32.30 42.95 20.84
CA GLU A 285 -33.58 43.57 21.19
C GLU A 285 -34.46 42.59 21.97
N ASN A 286 -35.05 43.08 23.06
CA ASN A 286 -36.04 42.33 23.82
C ASN A 286 -37.46 42.51 23.26
N SER A 287 -38.44 41.78 23.81
CA SER A 287 -39.84 41.88 23.37
C SER A 287 -40.48 43.26 23.56
N LYS A 288 -39.82 44.17 24.31
CA LYS A 288 -40.27 45.56 24.56
C LYS A 288 -39.60 46.59 23.66
N GLY A 289 -38.70 46.16 22.78
CA GLY A 289 -37.93 47.03 21.89
C GLY A 289 -36.68 47.66 22.54
N GLU A 290 -36.24 47.16 23.70
CA GLU A 290 -35.04 47.63 24.38
C GLU A 290 -33.81 46.82 23.99
N MET A 291 -32.70 47.49 23.76
CA MET A 291 -31.42 46.83 23.40
C MET A 291 -30.69 46.39 24.67
N VAL A 292 -30.53 45.06 24.84
CA VAL A 292 -29.85 44.47 25.98
C VAL A 292 -28.47 44.00 25.61
N PRO A 293 -27.39 44.50 26.26
CA PRO A 293 -26.02 44.11 25.94
C PRO A 293 -25.70 42.67 26.40
N PHE A 294 -24.88 41.97 25.63
CA PHE A 294 -24.56 40.56 25.87
C PHE A 294 -23.82 40.32 27.20
N HIS A 295 -22.97 41.24 27.67
CA HIS A 295 -22.30 41.14 28.93
C HIS A 295 -23.26 40.99 30.14
N THR A 296 -24.52 41.31 29.97
CA THR A 296 -25.53 41.21 31.02
C THR A 296 -25.90 39.76 31.33
N PHE A 297 -25.89 38.88 30.33
CA PHE A 297 -26.34 37.50 30.43
C PHE A 297 -25.31 36.48 29.91
N MET A 298 -24.16 36.94 29.36
CA MET A 298 -23.13 36.05 28.79
C MET A 298 -21.75 36.35 29.39
N GLN A 299 -20.95 35.31 29.53
CA GLN A 299 -19.53 35.36 29.90
C GLN A 299 -18.71 34.60 28.87
N VAL A 300 -17.48 35.03 28.67
CA VAL A 300 -16.52 34.33 27.78
C VAL A 300 -15.49 33.64 28.65
N GLU A 301 -15.34 32.34 28.46
CA GLU A 301 -14.40 31.50 29.20
C GLU A 301 -13.42 30.87 28.20
N GLN A 302 -12.13 30.85 28.51
CA GLN A 302 -11.17 30.10 27.71
C GLN A 302 -11.13 28.66 28.19
N VAL A 303 -11.36 27.72 27.28
CA VAL A 303 -11.35 26.28 27.57
C VAL A 303 -10.46 25.56 26.55
N LEU A 304 -10.05 24.35 26.90
CA LEU A 304 -9.44 23.42 25.97
C LEU A 304 -10.51 22.45 25.47
N GLY A 305 -10.52 22.16 24.20
CA GLY A 305 -11.47 21.24 23.62
C GLY A 305 -10.95 20.56 22.35
N MET A 306 -11.74 19.67 21.80
CA MET A 306 -11.43 19.01 20.54
C MET A 306 -11.78 19.93 19.36
N ASP A 307 -10.91 20.00 18.38
CA ASP A 307 -11.19 20.67 17.11
C ASP A 307 -12.20 19.85 16.28
N GLN A 308 -11.99 18.55 16.24
CA GLN A 308 -12.86 17.60 15.53
C GLN A 308 -13.11 16.34 16.38
N VAL A 309 -14.37 15.90 16.41
CA VAL A 309 -14.75 14.63 17.07
C VAL A 309 -14.92 13.55 16.01
N SER A 310 -13.94 12.67 15.92
CA SER A 310 -14.00 11.49 15.05
C SER A 310 -14.53 10.28 15.82
N ARG A 311 -15.34 9.47 15.13
CA ARG A 311 -15.83 8.19 15.66
C ARG A 311 -15.69 7.09 14.62
N TYR A 312 -15.18 5.96 15.07
CA TYR A 312 -15.09 4.75 14.28
C TYR A 312 -15.81 3.62 15.02
N ASN A 313 -16.66 2.86 14.34
CA ASN A 313 -17.52 1.84 14.96
C ASN A 313 -18.26 2.33 16.20
N MET A 314 -18.74 3.58 16.19
CA MET A 314 -19.43 4.28 17.30
C MET A 314 -18.52 4.69 18.48
N TYR A 315 -17.27 4.25 18.56
CA TYR A 315 -16.30 4.68 19.56
C TYR A 315 -15.63 5.99 19.14
N GLN A 316 -15.28 6.84 20.10
CA GLN A 316 -14.41 7.95 19.84
C GLN A 316 -13.04 7.42 19.41
N SER A 317 -12.51 7.93 18.32
CA SER A 317 -11.27 7.40 17.73
C SER A 317 -10.29 8.49 17.31
N ALA A 318 -9.03 8.08 17.25
CA ALA A 318 -7.95 8.86 16.67
C ALA A 318 -7.37 8.08 15.49
N SER A 319 -7.37 8.69 14.30
CA SER A 319 -6.74 8.12 13.12
C SER A 319 -5.23 8.29 13.20
N ILE A 320 -4.50 7.20 13.00
CA ILE A 320 -3.03 7.17 13.03
C ILE A 320 -2.54 6.50 11.76
N THR A 321 -1.54 7.11 11.13
CA THR A 321 -0.88 6.58 9.93
C THR A 321 0.55 6.17 10.28
N ALA A 322 0.88 4.90 9.99
CA ALA A 322 2.21 4.34 10.12
C ALA A 322 2.87 4.21 8.74
N ASN A 323 4.11 4.65 8.61
CA ASN A 323 4.91 4.42 7.42
C ASN A 323 5.96 3.35 7.69
N THR A 324 6.12 2.44 6.72
CA THR A 324 7.09 1.34 6.78
C THR A 324 8.52 1.87 6.65
N ALA A 325 9.43 1.34 7.47
CA ALA A 325 10.84 1.69 7.41
C ALA A 325 11.50 1.10 6.15
N PRO A 326 12.50 1.80 5.56
CA PRO A 326 13.25 1.27 4.43
C PRO A 326 13.86 -0.11 4.74
N GLY A 327 13.56 -1.10 3.92
CA GLY A 327 14.05 -2.48 4.09
C GLY A 327 13.14 -3.39 4.94
N SER A 328 12.10 -2.85 5.57
CA SER A 328 11.03 -3.61 6.22
C SER A 328 9.83 -3.82 5.28
N SER A 329 8.95 -4.72 5.65
CA SER A 329 7.70 -4.98 4.93
C SER A 329 6.49 -4.35 5.62
N SER A 330 5.40 -4.15 4.89
CA SER A 330 4.14 -3.69 5.48
C SER A 330 3.62 -4.67 6.53
N GLY A 331 3.78 -5.98 6.31
CA GLY A 331 3.42 -7.01 7.28
C GLY A 331 4.19 -6.88 8.59
N GLU A 332 5.53 -6.67 8.53
CA GLU A 332 6.35 -6.42 9.72
C GLU A 332 5.94 -5.15 10.45
N THR A 333 5.60 -4.09 9.70
CA THR A 333 5.11 -2.84 10.30
C THR A 333 3.77 -3.04 11.00
N ILE A 334 2.85 -3.82 10.43
CA ILE A 334 1.56 -4.18 11.04
C ILE A 334 1.78 -4.91 12.38
N GLU A 335 2.69 -5.88 12.41
CA GLU A 335 3.03 -6.61 13.64
C GLU A 335 3.70 -5.71 14.68
N ALA A 336 4.63 -4.85 14.25
CA ALA A 336 5.32 -3.90 15.13
C ALA A 336 4.36 -2.90 15.77
N VAL A 337 3.43 -2.33 14.98
CA VAL A 337 2.38 -1.43 15.49
C VAL A 337 1.49 -2.14 16.51
N GLY A 338 1.05 -3.38 16.21
CA GLY A 338 0.27 -4.18 17.14
C GLY A 338 0.99 -4.43 18.47
N SER A 339 2.27 -4.73 18.41
CA SER A 339 3.15 -4.94 19.57
C SER A 339 3.34 -3.63 20.36
N LEU A 340 3.56 -2.52 19.68
CA LEU A 340 3.70 -1.19 20.29
C LEU A 340 2.44 -0.80 21.06
N ILE A 341 1.26 -0.94 20.45
CA ILE A 341 -0.03 -0.64 21.09
C ILE A 341 -0.22 -1.49 22.34
N LYS A 342 0.03 -2.80 22.22
CA LYS A 342 -0.13 -3.73 23.35
C LYS A 342 0.82 -3.42 24.49
N ASN A 343 2.07 -3.05 24.20
CA ASN A 343 3.08 -2.77 25.21
C ASN A 343 2.85 -1.42 25.90
N GLN A 344 2.41 -0.39 25.16
CA GLN A 344 2.22 0.95 25.68
C GLN A 344 0.84 1.18 26.31
N LEU A 345 -0.20 0.65 25.71
CA LEU A 345 -1.59 0.94 26.09
C LEU A 345 -2.32 -0.25 26.74
N GLY A 346 -1.72 -1.44 26.68
CA GLY A 346 -2.33 -2.65 27.23
C GLY A 346 -3.70 -2.95 26.60
N ASN A 347 -4.75 -3.06 27.43
CA ASN A 347 -6.13 -3.33 27.02
C ASN A 347 -7.07 -2.13 27.27
N GLU A 348 -6.54 -0.93 27.44
CA GLU A 348 -7.34 0.25 27.71
C GLU A 348 -8.00 0.80 26.46
N PHE A 349 -7.29 0.77 25.36
CA PHE A 349 -7.75 1.20 24.05
C PHE A 349 -7.85 0.01 23.10
N GLY A 350 -8.85 0.06 22.21
CA GLY A 350 -8.94 -0.83 21.06
C GLY A 350 -8.21 -0.21 19.84
N TYR A 351 -7.91 -1.02 18.85
CA TYR A 351 -7.51 -0.50 17.56
C TYR A 351 -8.03 -1.38 16.43
N GLU A 352 -8.29 -0.77 15.30
CA GLU A 352 -8.69 -1.48 14.08
C GLU A 352 -7.94 -0.93 12.86
N TRP A 353 -7.49 -1.84 12.03
CA TRP A 353 -6.87 -1.46 10.76
C TRP A 353 -7.92 -0.94 9.79
N THR A 354 -7.57 0.11 9.05
CA THR A 354 -8.44 0.72 8.04
C THR A 354 -7.72 0.82 6.71
N SER A 355 -8.41 1.27 5.68
CA SER A 355 -7.79 1.56 4.38
C SER A 355 -7.09 0.33 3.78
N VAL A 356 -5.89 0.49 3.22
CA VAL A 356 -5.08 -0.57 2.62
C VAL A 356 -4.64 -1.60 3.66
N ALA A 357 -4.32 -1.18 4.89
CA ALA A 357 -3.91 -2.08 5.96
C ALA A 357 -5.00 -3.10 6.36
N TYR A 358 -6.27 -2.69 6.35
CA TYR A 358 -7.39 -3.60 6.54
C TYR A 358 -7.45 -4.66 5.43
N GLN A 359 -7.26 -4.26 4.19
CA GLN A 359 -7.25 -5.21 3.06
C GLN A 359 -6.08 -6.19 3.17
N GLU A 360 -4.92 -5.72 3.58
CA GLU A 360 -3.73 -6.54 3.77
C GLU A 360 -3.93 -7.58 4.88
N THR A 361 -4.41 -7.18 6.05
CA THR A 361 -4.68 -8.09 7.16
C THR A 361 -5.75 -9.14 6.82
N LYS A 362 -6.77 -8.74 6.06
CA LYS A 362 -7.83 -9.64 5.60
C LYS A 362 -7.35 -10.60 4.50
N ALA A 363 -6.48 -10.14 3.61
CA ALA A 363 -5.96 -10.93 2.49
C ALA A 363 -4.89 -11.93 2.93
N SER A 364 -4.06 -11.61 3.93
CA SER A 364 -2.93 -12.43 4.38
C SER A 364 -3.33 -13.86 4.76
N GLY A 365 -4.52 -14.07 5.33
CA GLY A 365 -5.04 -15.40 5.65
C GLY A 365 -5.62 -16.18 4.46
N SER A 366 -6.08 -15.51 3.42
CA SER A 366 -6.78 -16.16 2.29
C SER A 366 -5.83 -16.61 1.18
N THR A 367 -4.69 -15.99 1.01
CA THR A 367 -3.74 -16.27 -0.09
C THR A 367 -3.19 -17.70 -0.05
N THR A 368 -2.82 -18.18 1.12
CA THR A 368 -2.33 -19.57 1.29
C THR A 368 -3.40 -20.58 0.89
N ILE A 369 -4.66 -20.32 1.25
CA ILE A 369 -5.79 -21.18 0.88
C ILE A 369 -5.97 -21.20 -0.64
N VAL A 370 -5.92 -20.03 -1.29
CA VAL A 370 -6.04 -19.92 -2.76
C VAL A 370 -4.93 -20.67 -3.47
N LEU A 371 -3.67 -20.56 -3.00
CA LEU A 371 -2.53 -21.26 -3.58
C LEU A 371 -2.68 -22.79 -3.46
N VAL A 372 -3.08 -23.27 -2.28
CA VAL A 372 -3.31 -24.71 -2.04
C VAL A 372 -4.48 -25.22 -2.89
N MET A 373 -5.58 -24.44 -2.99
CA MET A 373 -6.71 -24.80 -3.82
C MET A 373 -6.36 -24.83 -5.32
N ALA A 374 -5.58 -23.86 -5.79
CA ALA A 374 -5.11 -23.83 -7.18
C ALA A 374 -4.26 -25.07 -7.51
N LEU A 375 -3.35 -25.44 -6.60
CA LEU A 375 -2.55 -26.65 -6.74
C LEU A 375 -3.40 -27.92 -6.73
N LEU A 376 -4.36 -28.01 -5.82
CA LEU A 376 -5.27 -29.14 -5.72
C LEU A 376 -6.11 -29.31 -6.99
N VAL A 377 -6.70 -28.22 -7.49
CA VAL A 377 -7.50 -28.24 -8.73
C VAL A 377 -6.62 -28.65 -9.92
N ALA A 378 -5.43 -28.06 -10.05
CA ALA A 378 -4.49 -28.45 -11.10
C ALA A 378 -4.13 -29.94 -11.04
N TYR A 379 -3.88 -30.46 -9.84
CA TYR A 379 -3.59 -31.88 -9.63
C TYR A 379 -4.79 -32.77 -9.99
N LEU A 380 -6.01 -32.42 -9.57
CA LEU A 380 -7.22 -33.20 -9.86
C LEU A 380 -7.54 -33.24 -11.36
N VAL A 381 -7.37 -32.10 -12.05
CA VAL A 381 -7.54 -32.04 -13.52
C VAL A 381 -6.55 -32.97 -14.22
N LEU A 382 -5.28 -32.97 -13.79
CA LEU A 382 -4.27 -33.85 -14.34
C LEU A 382 -4.55 -35.33 -14.00
N ALA A 383 -5.03 -35.62 -12.78
CA ALA A 383 -5.40 -36.98 -12.38
C ALA A 383 -6.55 -37.54 -13.25
N ALA A 384 -7.55 -36.69 -13.55
CA ALA A 384 -8.61 -37.04 -14.45
C ALA A 384 -8.11 -37.25 -15.90
N GLN A 385 -7.18 -36.41 -16.38
CA GLN A 385 -6.63 -36.50 -17.72
C GLN A 385 -5.76 -37.75 -17.92
N TYR A 386 -4.95 -38.10 -16.89
CA TYR A 386 -4.05 -39.26 -16.96
C TYR A 386 -4.70 -40.60 -16.56
N GLU A 387 -5.91 -40.56 -16.00
CA GLU A 387 -6.55 -41.73 -15.39
C GLU A 387 -5.62 -42.44 -14.39
N SER A 388 -4.82 -41.65 -13.65
CA SER A 388 -3.81 -42.13 -12.70
C SER A 388 -3.64 -41.11 -11.57
N TRP A 389 -3.39 -41.61 -10.36
CA TRP A 389 -3.11 -40.77 -9.19
C TRP A 389 -1.61 -40.48 -9.02
N THR A 390 -0.73 -41.27 -9.62
CA THR A 390 0.72 -41.16 -9.48
C THR A 390 1.37 -40.29 -10.54
N SER A 391 0.95 -40.43 -11.80
CA SER A 391 1.52 -39.69 -12.93
C SER A 391 1.42 -38.14 -12.79
N PRO A 392 0.31 -37.55 -12.28
CA PRO A 392 0.22 -36.09 -12.07
C PRO A 392 1.25 -35.55 -11.09
N VAL A 393 1.63 -36.33 -10.08
CA VAL A 393 2.64 -35.91 -9.11
C VAL A 393 3.96 -35.57 -9.82
N ALA A 394 4.41 -36.43 -10.74
CA ALA A 394 5.65 -36.18 -11.49
C ALA A 394 5.56 -34.88 -12.33
N ALA A 395 4.40 -34.57 -12.89
CA ALA A 395 4.20 -33.36 -13.70
C ALA A 395 4.22 -32.07 -12.83
N VAL A 396 3.65 -32.12 -11.60
CA VAL A 396 3.54 -30.97 -10.71
C VAL A 396 4.82 -30.73 -9.90
N MET A 397 5.71 -31.71 -9.77
CA MET A 397 6.97 -31.59 -9.02
C MET A 397 7.95 -30.53 -9.57
N GLY A 398 7.70 -29.93 -10.72
CA GLY A 398 8.44 -28.74 -11.17
C GLY A 398 8.12 -27.46 -10.39
N LEU A 399 6.99 -27.39 -9.69
CA LEU A 399 6.50 -26.15 -9.04
C LEU A 399 7.43 -25.61 -7.94
N PRO A 400 7.96 -26.40 -6.99
CA PRO A 400 8.88 -25.87 -5.98
C PRO A 400 10.10 -25.17 -6.59
N ILE A 401 10.60 -25.68 -7.70
CA ILE A 401 11.74 -25.10 -8.43
C ILE A 401 11.30 -23.80 -9.14
N ALA A 402 10.07 -23.75 -9.66
CA ALA A 402 9.52 -22.53 -10.24
C ALA A 402 9.35 -21.44 -9.19
N ILE A 403 8.88 -21.78 -7.98
CA ILE A 403 8.79 -20.85 -6.84
C ILE A 403 10.19 -20.34 -6.44
N LEU A 404 11.20 -21.22 -6.39
CA LEU A 404 12.58 -20.81 -6.16
C LEU A 404 13.03 -19.75 -7.18
N GLY A 405 12.73 -19.98 -8.47
CA GLY A 405 13.02 -19.03 -9.52
C GLY A 405 12.29 -17.69 -9.34
N ALA A 406 11.02 -17.74 -8.97
CA ALA A 406 10.23 -16.52 -8.69
C ALA A 406 10.83 -15.72 -7.53
N MET A 407 11.24 -16.38 -6.45
CA MET A 407 11.87 -15.73 -5.30
C MET A 407 13.24 -15.13 -5.64
N LEU A 408 14.03 -15.83 -6.45
CA LEU A 408 15.29 -15.29 -6.97
C LEU A 408 15.04 -14.07 -7.87
N GLY A 409 13.95 -14.06 -8.65
CA GLY A 409 13.54 -12.91 -9.44
C GLY A 409 13.18 -11.71 -8.58
N CYS A 410 12.37 -11.91 -7.54
CA CYS A 410 12.04 -10.87 -6.57
C CYS A 410 13.31 -10.31 -5.89
N TRP A 411 14.24 -11.18 -5.51
CA TRP A 411 15.52 -10.78 -4.93
C TRP A 411 16.37 -9.93 -5.88
N LEU A 412 16.50 -10.35 -7.13
CA LEU A 412 17.30 -9.64 -8.14
C LEU A 412 16.71 -8.25 -8.48
N MET A 413 15.38 -8.15 -8.51
CA MET A 413 14.70 -6.89 -8.82
C MET A 413 14.50 -6.01 -7.58
N GLY A 414 14.72 -6.54 -6.36
CA GLY A 414 14.50 -5.84 -5.11
C GLY A 414 13.00 -5.68 -4.76
N GLU A 415 12.15 -6.56 -5.30
CA GLU A 415 10.71 -6.50 -5.11
C GLU A 415 10.25 -7.34 -3.91
N PRO A 416 9.35 -6.84 -3.05
CA PRO A 416 8.71 -7.65 -2.01
C PRO A 416 7.70 -8.62 -2.62
N VAL A 417 7.31 -9.63 -1.84
CA VAL A 417 6.23 -10.55 -2.23
C VAL A 417 4.89 -9.84 -2.07
N SER A 418 4.34 -9.39 -3.18
CA SER A 418 3.05 -8.73 -3.27
C SER A 418 1.95 -9.67 -3.78
N ILE A 419 0.69 -9.20 -3.82
CA ILE A 419 -0.40 -9.92 -4.49
C ILE A 419 -0.03 -10.24 -5.95
N TYR A 420 0.64 -9.34 -6.67
CA TYR A 420 1.04 -9.56 -8.05
C TYR A 420 2.10 -10.65 -8.19
N THR A 421 3.05 -10.73 -7.25
CA THR A 421 4.00 -11.84 -7.16
C THR A 421 3.28 -13.17 -6.94
N GLN A 422 2.26 -13.19 -6.07
CA GLN A 422 1.46 -14.38 -5.77
C GLN A 422 0.62 -14.82 -6.98
N ILE A 423 0.02 -13.89 -7.73
CA ILE A 423 -0.65 -14.15 -9.01
C ILE A 423 0.36 -14.75 -10.01
N GLY A 424 1.59 -14.23 -10.06
CA GLY A 424 2.67 -14.79 -10.87
C GLY A 424 3.01 -16.23 -10.49
N ILE A 425 3.05 -16.55 -9.19
CA ILE A 425 3.27 -17.93 -8.71
C ILE A 425 2.11 -18.85 -9.10
N ILE A 426 0.86 -18.39 -9.00
CA ILE A 426 -0.31 -19.16 -9.46
C ILE A 426 -0.22 -19.44 -10.97
N LEU A 427 0.17 -18.45 -11.76
CA LEU A 427 0.40 -18.64 -13.20
C LEU A 427 1.52 -19.66 -13.46
N LEU A 428 2.57 -19.66 -12.64
CA LEU A 428 3.67 -20.64 -12.73
C LEU A 428 3.22 -22.08 -12.45
N ILE A 429 2.15 -22.31 -11.68
CA ILE A 429 1.59 -23.67 -11.49
C ILE A 429 1.21 -24.25 -12.86
N ALA A 430 0.44 -23.51 -13.65
CA ALA A 430 0.00 -23.95 -14.97
C ALA A 430 1.18 -24.09 -15.96
N LEU A 431 2.11 -23.13 -15.97
CA LEU A 431 3.26 -23.12 -16.87
C LEU A 431 4.28 -24.20 -16.54
N SER A 432 4.50 -24.48 -15.25
CA SER A 432 5.39 -25.56 -14.79
C SER A 432 4.79 -26.93 -15.12
N ALA A 433 3.50 -27.11 -14.83
CA ALA A 433 2.77 -28.34 -15.16
C ALA A 433 2.85 -28.65 -16.66
N LYS A 434 2.73 -27.67 -17.55
CA LYS A 434 2.87 -27.85 -19.01
C LYS A 434 4.15 -28.55 -19.40
N ASN A 435 5.29 -28.15 -18.80
CA ASN A 435 6.59 -28.77 -19.09
C ASN A 435 6.62 -30.22 -18.58
N GLY A 436 6.08 -30.45 -17.38
CA GLY A 436 5.93 -31.78 -16.80
C GLY A 436 5.04 -32.70 -17.65
N ILE A 437 3.90 -32.21 -18.08
CA ILE A 437 2.94 -32.94 -18.93
C ILE A 437 3.62 -33.44 -20.20
N LEU A 438 4.36 -32.57 -20.90
CA LEU A 438 5.04 -32.95 -22.15
C LEU A 438 6.05 -34.07 -21.97
N ILE A 439 6.76 -34.11 -20.85
CA ILE A 439 7.76 -35.17 -20.56
C ILE A 439 7.05 -36.45 -20.11
N VAL A 440 6.11 -36.36 -19.18
CA VAL A 440 5.39 -37.52 -18.60
C VAL A 440 4.58 -38.26 -19.66
N GLU A 441 3.85 -37.53 -20.54
CA GLU A 441 3.06 -38.12 -21.62
C GLU A 441 3.96 -38.93 -22.57
N PHE A 442 5.06 -38.33 -23.00
CA PHE A 442 6.02 -39.01 -23.88
C PHE A 442 6.71 -40.20 -23.20
N ALA A 443 7.00 -40.11 -21.90
CA ALA A 443 7.57 -41.21 -21.14
C ALA A 443 6.60 -42.38 -21.04
N ARG A 444 5.30 -42.11 -20.84
CA ARG A 444 4.24 -43.13 -20.85
C ARG A 444 4.14 -43.85 -22.20
N ASP A 445 4.20 -43.09 -23.30
CA ASP A 445 4.16 -43.67 -24.65
C ASP A 445 5.36 -44.57 -24.92
N TYR A 446 6.56 -44.12 -24.55
CA TYR A 446 7.78 -44.96 -24.65
C TYR A 446 7.68 -46.22 -23.76
N ARG A 447 7.11 -46.13 -22.56
CA ARG A 447 6.87 -47.24 -21.67
C ARG A 447 5.90 -48.26 -22.28
N LYS A 448 4.78 -47.80 -22.85
CA LYS A 448 3.83 -48.64 -23.58
C LYS A 448 4.44 -49.34 -24.80
N ALA A 449 5.43 -48.73 -25.43
CA ALA A 449 6.18 -49.33 -26.54
C ALA A 449 7.18 -50.43 -26.09
N GLY A 450 7.28 -50.73 -24.78
CA GLY A 450 8.08 -51.85 -24.24
C GLY A 450 9.46 -51.46 -23.71
N ASN A 451 9.81 -50.16 -23.65
CA ASN A 451 11.08 -49.71 -23.09
C ASN A 451 11.07 -49.82 -21.56
N SER A 452 12.26 -49.91 -20.95
CA SER A 452 12.38 -49.86 -19.50
C SER A 452 11.91 -48.48 -18.95
N ILE A 453 11.44 -48.39 -17.70
CA ILE A 453 10.96 -47.16 -17.08
C ILE A 453 12.04 -46.08 -17.17
N ARG A 454 13.29 -46.41 -16.88
CA ARG A 454 14.43 -45.49 -16.89
C ARG A 454 14.78 -44.99 -18.31
N GLU A 455 14.76 -45.89 -19.30
CA GLU A 455 14.98 -45.50 -20.69
C GLU A 455 13.88 -44.61 -21.20
N ALA A 456 12.60 -44.97 -20.91
CA ALA A 456 11.45 -44.15 -21.27
C ALA A 456 11.52 -42.73 -20.65
N ALA A 457 11.87 -42.61 -19.37
CA ALA A 457 12.08 -41.34 -18.68
C ALA A 457 13.19 -40.49 -19.33
N PHE A 458 14.33 -41.09 -19.66
CA PHE A 458 15.47 -40.38 -20.25
C PHE A 458 15.17 -39.93 -21.68
N GLU A 459 14.67 -40.81 -22.54
CA GLU A 459 14.38 -40.52 -23.93
C GLU A 459 13.28 -39.44 -24.05
N ALA A 460 12.22 -39.51 -23.23
CA ALA A 460 11.18 -38.48 -23.18
C ALA A 460 11.76 -37.11 -22.84
N GLY A 461 12.61 -37.02 -21.80
CA GLY A 461 13.28 -35.79 -21.43
C GLY A 461 14.15 -35.22 -22.54
N SER A 462 14.98 -36.09 -23.16
CA SER A 462 15.90 -35.71 -24.24
C SER A 462 15.17 -35.20 -25.49
N VAL A 463 14.15 -35.93 -25.96
CA VAL A 463 13.39 -35.57 -27.17
C VAL A 463 12.53 -34.33 -26.98
N ARG A 464 11.93 -34.17 -25.77
CA ARG A 464 11.04 -33.05 -25.46
C ARG A 464 11.75 -31.78 -25.01
N LEU A 465 13.04 -31.83 -24.70
CA LEU A 465 13.79 -30.66 -24.27
C LEU A 465 13.68 -29.49 -25.25
N ARG A 466 13.90 -29.76 -26.56
CA ARG A 466 13.89 -28.71 -27.59
C ARG A 466 12.54 -28.02 -27.73
N PRO A 467 11.38 -28.70 -27.83
CA PRO A 467 10.06 -28.07 -27.80
C PRO A 467 9.79 -27.25 -26.51
N ILE A 468 10.20 -27.77 -25.34
CA ILE A 468 10.06 -27.08 -24.06
C ILE A 468 10.84 -25.78 -24.06
N LEU A 469 12.10 -25.81 -24.48
CA LEU A 469 12.94 -24.63 -24.58
C LEU A 469 12.36 -23.58 -25.52
N MET A 470 11.90 -23.99 -26.70
CA MET A 470 11.28 -23.07 -27.67
C MET A 470 10.07 -22.34 -27.07
N THR A 471 9.16 -23.08 -26.43
CA THR A 471 7.95 -22.48 -25.84
C THR A 471 8.26 -21.62 -24.62
N SER A 472 9.21 -22.03 -23.79
CA SER A 472 9.63 -21.27 -22.61
C SER A 472 10.35 -19.97 -22.98
N PHE A 473 11.29 -20.00 -23.93
CA PHE A 473 11.96 -18.79 -24.40
C PHE A 473 11.00 -17.83 -25.08
N THR A 474 10.07 -18.32 -25.89
CA THR A 474 9.05 -17.46 -26.51
C THR A 474 8.19 -16.78 -25.45
N PHE A 475 7.78 -17.51 -24.44
CA PHE A 475 7.00 -16.97 -23.32
C PHE A 475 7.80 -15.93 -22.52
N VAL A 476 9.04 -16.27 -22.12
CA VAL A 476 9.93 -15.39 -21.35
C VAL A 476 10.18 -14.09 -22.10
N LEU A 477 10.51 -14.16 -23.41
CA LEU A 477 10.72 -12.98 -24.23
C LEU A 477 9.45 -12.13 -24.38
N GLY A 478 8.27 -12.77 -24.42
CA GLY A 478 6.97 -12.09 -24.48
C GLY A 478 6.62 -11.33 -23.20
N VAL A 479 7.03 -11.86 -22.04
CA VAL A 479 6.75 -11.27 -20.71
C VAL A 479 7.88 -10.36 -20.25
N MET A 480 9.10 -10.48 -20.79
CA MET A 480 10.28 -9.69 -20.41
C MET A 480 10.04 -8.17 -20.39
N PRO A 481 9.25 -7.55 -21.30
CA PRO A 481 8.96 -6.12 -21.23
C PRO A 481 8.34 -5.66 -19.90
N LEU A 482 7.67 -6.56 -19.15
CA LEU A 482 7.13 -6.22 -17.83
C LEU A 482 8.21 -5.89 -16.79
N LEU A 483 9.41 -6.52 -16.91
CA LEU A 483 10.54 -6.24 -16.01
C LEU A 483 11.08 -4.81 -16.15
N PHE A 484 10.87 -4.19 -17.30
CA PHE A 484 11.35 -2.85 -17.62
C PHE A 484 10.20 -1.85 -17.73
N ALA A 485 9.05 -2.18 -17.13
CA ALA A 485 7.89 -1.30 -17.14
C ALA A 485 8.20 0.01 -16.40
N THR A 486 7.73 1.11 -16.95
CA THR A 486 7.84 2.46 -16.38
C THR A 486 6.47 3.14 -16.41
N GLY A 487 6.28 4.13 -15.56
CA GLY A 487 5.02 4.86 -15.48
C GLY A 487 4.07 4.29 -14.43
N ALA A 488 2.85 4.82 -14.38
CA ALA A 488 1.82 4.35 -13.46
C ALA A 488 1.58 2.84 -13.62
N GLY A 489 1.46 2.12 -12.50
CA GLY A 489 1.34 0.66 -12.46
C GLY A 489 2.63 -0.09 -12.82
N ALA A 490 3.80 0.57 -12.78
CA ALA A 490 5.08 -0.07 -13.07
C ALA A 490 5.45 -1.11 -12.01
N GLY A 491 5.28 -0.79 -10.74
CA GLY A 491 5.58 -1.69 -9.62
C GLY A 491 4.83 -3.01 -9.73
N SER A 492 3.53 -2.95 -10.00
CA SER A 492 2.67 -4.14 -10.20
C SER A 492 3.14 -5.01 -11.36
N ARG A 493 3.51 -4.39 -12.49
CA ARG A 493 4.02 -5.09 -13.68
C ARG A 493 5.39 -5.71 -13.44
N VAL A 494 6.29 -4.99 -12.78
CA VAL A 494 7.63 -5.49 -12.44
C VAL A 494 7.55 -6.66 -11.46
N ALA A 495 6.73 -6.56 -10.40
CA ALA A 495 6.53 -7.63 -9.43
C ALA A 495 5.99 -8.91 -10.09
N LEU A 496 4.96 -8.79 -10.95
CA LEU A 496 4.42 -9.91 -11.72
C LEU A 496 5.47 -10.47 -12.69
N GLY A 497 6.15 -9.58 -13.44
CA GLY A 497 7.17 -9.95 -14.42
C GLY A 497 8.36 -10.66 -13.79
N ALA A 498 8.84 -10.19 -12.63
CA ALA A 498 9.95 -10.81 -11.90
C ALA A 498 9.61 -12.25 -11.50
N ALA A 499 8.45 -12.47 -10.88
CA ALA A 499 8.02 -13.81 -10.50
C ALA A 499 7.93 -14.75 -11.71
N VAL A 500 7.27 -14.31 -12.77
CA VAL A 500 6.95 -15.16 -13.93
C VAL A 500 8.17 -15.43 -14.81
N VAL A 501 8.98 -14.41 -15.14
CA VAL A 501 10.15 -14.57 -16.00
C VAL A 501 11.21 -15.46 -15.35
N PHE A 502 11.62 -15.10 -14.13
CA PHE A 502 12.66 -15.87 -13.43
C PHE A 502 12.15 -17.24 -12.97
N GLY A 503 10.88 -17.33 -12.54
CA GLY A 503 10.23 -18.59 -12.23
C GLY A 503 10.24 -19.55 -13.42
N MET A 504 9.87 -19.05 -14.60
CA MET A 504 9.86 -19.85 -15.83
C MET A 504 11.27 -20.22 -16.30
N LEU A 505 12.24 -19.32 -16.20
CA LEU A 505 13.65 -19.61 -16.56
C LEU A 505 14.23 -20.73 -15.70
N VAL A 506 14.11 -20.62 -14.37
CA VAL A 506 14.63 -21.61 -13.45
C VAL A 506 13.86 -22.93 -13.60
N ASN A 507 12.54 -22.89 -13.75
CA ASN A 507 11.73 -24.07 -14.02
C ASN A 507 12.19 -24.80 -15.30
N THR A 508 12.42 -24.05 -16.39
CA THR A 508 12.83 -24.64 -17.66
C THR A 508 14.22 -25.28 -17.61
N VAL A 509 15.16 -24.64 -16.91
CA VAL A 509 16.55 -25.13 -16.88
C VAL A 509 16.73 -26.22 -15.80
N VAL A 510 16.16 -26.03 -14.62
CA VAL A 510 16.39 -26.88 -13.45
C VAL A 510 15.32 -27.96 -13.29
N ALA A 511 14.02 -27.57 -13.29
CA ALA A 511 12.96 -28.52 -13.02
C ALA A 511 12.86 -29.63 -14.07
N THR A 512 13.11 -29.31 -15.36
CA THR A 512 13.10 -30.31 -16.45
C THR A 512 14.13 -31.44 -16.23
N LEU A 513 15.21 -31.19 -15.48
CA LEU A 513 16.19 -32.21 -15.11
C LEU A 513 15.65 -33.22 -14.08
N TYR A 514 14.74 -32.80 -13.21
CA TYR A 514 14.18 -33.61 -12.13
C TYR A 514 12.90 -34.37 -12.53
N ILE A 515 12.13 -33.86 -13.51
CA ILE A 515 10.88 -34.50 -13.95
C ILE A 515 11.07 -35.96 -14.39
N PRO A 516 12.09 -36.34 -15.18
CA PRO A 516 12.34 -37.75 -15.51
C PRO A 516 12.58 -38.65 -14.29
N ASN A 517 13.27 -38.14 -13.26
CA ASN A 517 13.49 -38.87 -12.01
C ASN A 517 12.17 -39.08 -11.24
N TRP A 518 11.32 -38.04 -11.17
CA TRP A 518 10.03 -38.17 -10.53
C TRP A 518 9.11 -39.15 -11.27
N TYR A 519 9.15 -39.13 -12.61
CA TYR A 519 8.43 -40.08 -13.41
C TYR A 519 8.92 -41.54 -13.13
N GLU A 520 10.24 -41.81 -13.08
CA GLU A 520 10.78 -43.12 -12.75
C GLU A 520 10.28 -43.64 -11.38
N VAL A 521 10.26 -42.75 -10.38
CA VAL A 521 9.77 -43.09 -9.04
C VAL A 521 8.28 -43.37 -9.03
N MET A 522 7.48 -42.49 -9.63
CA MET A 522 6.03 -42.63 -9.62
C MET A 522 5.55 -43.82 -10.46
N GLN A 523 6.15 -44.04 -11.63
CA GLN A 523 5.82 -45.19 -12.47
C GLN A 523 6.23 -46.54 -11.81
N THR A 524 7.35 -46.53 -11.08
CA THR A 524 7.75 -47.73 -10.32
C THR A 524 6.79 -48.04 -9.17
N LEU A 525 6.19 -46.97 -8.54
CA LEU A 525 5.14 -47.13 -7.52
C LEU A 525 3.83 -47.61 -8.10
N GLU A 526 3.47 -47.17 -9.31
CA GLU A 526 2.24 -47.56 -10.00
C GLU A 526 2.26 -49.02 -10.47
N GLU A 527 3.44 -49.53 -10.88
CA GLU A 527 3.63 -50.89 -11.37
C GLU A 527 3.88 -51.92 -10.23
N ARG A 528 4.07 -51.49 -8.98
CA ARG A 528 4.14 -52.34 -7.79
C ARG A 528 2.77 -52.59 -7.20
#